data_3cd40080a16b38d032c59313bb11303f
#
_entry.id   3cd40080a16b38d032c59313bb11303f
#
_cell.length_a   1.000
_cell.length_b   1.000
_cell.length_c   1.000
_cell.angle_alpha   90.00
_cell.angle_beta   90.00
_cell.angle_gamma   90.00
#
_symmetry.space_group_name_H-M   'P 1'
#
loop_
_entity.id
_entity.type
_entity.pdbx_description
1 polymer ?
#
loop_
_entity_poly.entity_id
_entity_poly.type
_entity_poly.pdbx_seq_one_letter_code
_entity_poly.pdbx_strand_id
1 'polypeptide(L)'
;MLRLLNILVALLIAAPAIAQQTPRWMTLPQTPSLPPSQASGTAEVNGASIWYATFGSGPPVVLLHGGLANSNYWGGQVPALAQKYQVIVIDSRGHGRSTRSAQPYGYELMASDVLGVMDKLNVRKAAIVGWSDGAIIGLSLAMNHPDRVARLFAFAANSDPSGVKDIDKSPVFTEFIARGEKEYEALSPTPKGYKPFVEEISTMWAKQPNWTQADLARITVPTWIVDGDHDEAIQRANTELMADSIPGAGLLLQPEVSHFSMLQAPDQFTADVVRFLDRQW
;
A
#
# COMPACT_ATOMS: atom_id res chain seq x y z
N MET A 1 -15.18 83.18 -10.96
CA MET A 1 -14.85 81.94 -11.67
C MET A 1 -14.26 80.98 -10.66
N LEU A 2 -15.07 80.08 -10.09
CA LEU A 2 -14.70 79.08 -9.12
C LEU A 2 -14.45 77.76 -9.87
N ARG A 3 -13.20 77.23 -9.82
CA ARG A 3 -12.87 75.91 -10.39
C ARG A 3 -13.10 74.82 -9.31
N LEU A 4 -14.11 73.97 -9.52
CA LEU A 4 -14.33 72.77 -8.73
C LEU A 4 -13.30 71.70 -9.12
N LEU A 5 -12.50 71.26 -8.14
CA LEU A 5 -11.53 70.19 -8.27
C LEU A 5 -12.24 68.87 -7.90
N ASN A 6 -12.52 68.02 -8.86
CA ASN A 6 -13.08 66.68 -8.62
C ASN A 6 -11.92 65.76 -8.19
N ILE A 7 -11.92 65.35 -6.92
CA ILE A 7 -11.01 64.32 -6.40
C ILE A 7 -11.70 62.95 -6.63
N LEU A 8 -11.14 62.16 -7.54
CA LEU A 8 -11.56 60.80 -7.80
C LEU A 8 -10.86 59.91 -6.74
N VAL A 9 -11.59 59.42 -5.75
CA VAL A 9 -11.10 58.43 -4.79
C VAL A 9 -11.24 57.05 -5.40
N ALA A 10 -10.15 56.47 -5.86
CA ALA A 10 -10.11 55.07 -6.31
C ALA A 10 -10.12 54.16 -5.10
N LEU A 11 -11.22 53.46 -4.85
CA LEU A 11 -11.29 52.35 -3.88
C LEU A 11 -10.54 51.16 -4.46
N LEU A 12 -9.33 50.87 -3.96
CA LEU A 12 -8.64 49.61 -4.18
C LEU A 12 -9.33 48.52 -3.34
N ILE A 13 -10.19 47.72 -3.99
CA ILE A 13 -10.75 46.52 -3.39
C ILE A 13 -9.63 45.47 -3.44
N ALA A 14 -8.94 45.22 -2.32
CA ALA A 14 -8.03 44.10 -2.18
C ALA A 14 -8.84 42.79 -2.23
N ALA A 15 -8.72 42.04 -3.31
CA ALA A 15 -9.27 40.70 -3.38
C ALA A 15 -8.60 39.85 -2.30
N PRO A 16 -9.36 39.03 -1.52
CA PRO A 16 -8.74 38.14 -0.56
C PRO A 16 -7.84 37.15 -1.32
N ALA A 17 -6.58 37.08 -0.90
CA ALA A 17 -5.69 36.02 -1.38
C ALA A 17 -6.30 34.67 -0.96
N ILE A 18 -6.83 33.91 -1.91
CA ILE A 18 -7.23 32.52 -1.68
C ILE A 18 -5.91 31.78 -1.38
N ALA A 19 -5.69 31.41 -0.13
CA ALA A 19 -4.58 30.56 0.24
C ALA A 19 -4.69 29.28 -0.61
N GLN A 20 -3.71 29.04 -1.48
CA GLN A 20 -3.68 27.86 -2.34
C GLN A 20 -3.54 26.65 -1.41
N GLN A 21 -4.57 25.81 -1.33
CA GLN A 21 -4.53 24.61 -0.52
C GLN A 21 -3.41 23.69 -1.05
N THR A 22 -2.63 23.12 -0.15
CA THR A 22 -1.63 22.11 -0.52
C THR A 22 -2.33 20.97 -1.26
N PRO A 23 -1.87 20.60 -2.45
CA PRO A 23 -2.44 19.50 -3.19
C PRO A 23 -2.44 18.20 -2.37
N ARG A 24 -3.50 17.42 -2.49
CA ARG A 24 -3.71 16.19 -1.69
C ARG A 24 -2.54 15.21 -1.79
N TRP A 25 -1.97 15.03 -2.98
CA TRP A 25 -0.81 14.16 -3.22
C TRP A 25 0.50 14.65 -2.54
N MET A 26 0.54 15.86 -2.05
CA MET A 26 1.66 16.41 -1.28
C MET A 26 1.43 16.34 0.23
N THR A 27 0.48 15.55 0.69
CA THR A 27 0.14 15.39 2.10
C THR A 27 0.30 13.95 2.55
N LEU A 28 0.59 13.74 3.83
CA LEU A 28 0.56 12.44 4.48
C LEU A 28 -0.47 12.47 5.63
N PRO A 29 -1.74 12.13 5.38
CA PRO A 29 -2.74 12.05 6.43
C PRO A 29 -2.34 11.09 7.54
N GLN A 30 -2.88 11.27 8.74
CA GLN A 30 -2.56 10.42 9.89
C GLN A 30 -2.91 8.95 9.60
N THR A 31 -2.06 8.03 10.10
CA THR A 31 -2.33 6.60 10.04
C THR A 31 -3.60 6.31 10.87
N PRO A 32 -4.64 5.71 10.27
CA PRO A 32 -5.85 5.37 11.00
C PRO A 32 -5.62 4.22 11.98
N SER A 33 -6.56 3.99 12.88
CA SER A 33 -6.59 2.78 13.69
C SER A 33 -7.45 1.72 13.01
N LEU A 34 -7.07 0.45 13.16
CA LEU A 34 -7.96 -0.65 12.81
C LEU A 34 -9.22 -0.63 13.71
N PRO A 35 -10.40 -0.95 13.18
CA PRO A 35 -11.59 -1.16 14.02
C PRO A 35 -11.39 -2.37 14.93
N PRO A 36 -12.28 -2.59 15.92
CA PRO A 36 -12.27 -3.82 16.71
C PRO A 36 -12.34 -5.06 15.81
N SER A 37 -11.38 -5.97 15.95
CA SER A 37 -11.31 -7.21 15.19
C SER A 37 -12.23 -8.29 15.75
N GLN A 38 -12.71 -9.22 14.91
CA GLN A 38 -13.41 -10.42 15.34
C GLN A 38 -12.44 -11.42 15.99
N ALA A 39 -11.23 -11.52 15.42
CA ALA A 39 -10.15 -12.29 15.98
C ALA A 39 -8.81 -11.67 15.57
N SER A 40 -7.81 -11.85 16.41
CA SER A 40 -6.42 -11.53 16.09
C SER A 40 -5.49 -12.56 16.74
N GLY A 41 -4.31 -12.70 16.22
CA GLY A 41 -3.33 -13.65 16.74
C GLY A 41 -2.07 -13.67 15.87
N THR A 42 -1.27 -14.72 16.05
CA THR A 42 -0.05 -14.95 15.28
C THR A 42 -0.06 -16.32 14.63
N ALA A 43 0.60 -16.44 13.49
CA ALA A 43 0.97 -17.70 12.86
C ALA A 43 2.49 -17.87 12.94
N GLU A 44 2.93 -19.00 13.44
CA GLU A 44 4.36 -19.35 13.45
C GLU A 44 4.75 -19.87 12.07
N VAL A 45 5.49 -19.06 11.31
CA VAL A 45 5.84 -19.34 9.92
C VAL A 45 7.30 -18.97 9.67
N ASN A 46 8.05 -19.87 9.07
CA ASN A 46 9.43 -19.62 8.63
C ASN A 46 10.34 -18.98 9.71
N GLY A 47 10.16 -19.39 10.98
CA GLY A 47 10.93 -18.90 12.11
C GLY A 47 10.53 -17.49 12.58
N ALA A 48 9.39 -16.97 12.13
CA ALA A 48 8.81 -15.73 12.62
C ALA A 48 7.37 -15.94 13.09
N SER A 49 6.92 -15.09 14.02
CA SER A 49 5.55 -15.01 14.51
C SER A 49 4.85 -13.89 13.73
N ILE A 50 3.99 -14.24 12.79
CA ILE A 50 3.32 -13.31 11.85
C ILE A 50 1.96 -12.94 12.40
N TRP A 51 1.79 -11.67 12.75
CA TRP A 51 0.54 -11.15 13.29
C TRP A 51 -0.51 -10.94 12.20
N TYR A 52 -1.77 -11.26 12.55
CA TYR A 52 -2.92 -11.00 11.72
C TYR A 52 -4.13 -10.59 12.54
N ALA A 53 -5.12 -9.94 11.89
CA ALA A 53 -6.45 -9.73 12.42
C ALA A 53 -7.51 -9.97 11.34
N THR A 54 -8.72 -10.37 11.77
CA THR A 54 -9.83 -10.68 10.88
C THR A 54 -11.06 -9.85 11.21
N PHE A 55 -11.82 -9.49 10.16
CA PHE A 55 -13.00 -8.65 10.24
C PHE A 55 -14.06 -9.13 9.24
N GLY A 56 -15.34 -9.02 9.61
CA GLY A 56 -16.42 -9.36 8.70
C GLY A 56 -16.49 -10.86 8.36
N SER A 57 -17.30 -11.18 7.38
CA SER A 57 -17.50 -12.55 6.89
C SER A 57 -17.80 -12.54 5.38
N GLY A 58 -17.62 -13.67 4.71
CA GLY A 58 -17.83 -13.80 3.27
C GLY A 58 -16.57 -14.26 2.54
N PRO A 59 -16.42 -13.97 1.24
CA PRO A 59 -15.22 -14.32 0.49
C PRO A 59 -13.97 -13.68 1.10
N PRO A 60 -12.86 -14.42 1.29
CA PRO A 60 -11.67 -13.91 1.95
C PRO A 60 -10.90 -12.91 1.08
N VAL A 61 -10.48 -11.81 1.71
CA VAL A 61 -9.63 -10.76 1.15
C VAL A 61 -8.47 -10.53 2.10
N VAL A 62 -7.25 -10.66 1.64
CA VAL A 62 -6.02 -10.36 2.39
C VAL A 62 -5.53 -8.97 2.00
N LEU A 63 -5.30 -8.10 2.98
CA LEU A 63 -4.73 -6.77 2.80
C LEU A 63 -3.27 -6.76 3.27
N LEU A 64 -2.36 -6.37 2.38
CA LEU A 64 -0.91 -6.35 2.58
C LEU A 64 -0.37 -4.92 2.50
N HIS A 65 0.22 -4.43 3.58
CA HIS A 65 0.77 -3.07 3.69
C HIS A 65 2.12 -2.91 2.99
N GLY A 66 2.55 -1.68 2.77
CA GLY A 66 3.85 -1.32 2.20
C GLY A 66 5.02 -1.45 3.19
N GLY A 67 6.23 -1.34 2.68
CA GLY A 67 7.44 -1.36 3.50
C GLY A 67 7.46 -0.26 4.56
N LEU A 68 8.05 -0.55 5.72
CA LEU A 68 8.11 0.29 6.93
C LEU A 68 6.74 0.64 7.56
N ALA A 69 5.63 0.21 6.94
CA ALA A 69 4.28 0.41 7.42
C ALA A 69 3.81 -0.75 8.32
N ASN A 70 2.52 -0.79 8.58
CA ASN A 70 1.84 -1.86 9.30
C ASN A 70 0.36 -1.91 8.88
N SER A 71 -0.38 -2.91 9.32
CA SER A 71 -1.78 -3.11 8.93
C SER A 71 -2.74 -2.01 9.37
N ASN A 72 -2.38 -1.11 10.30
CA ASN A 72 -3.22 0.03 10.68
C ASN A 72 -3.51 0.95 9.47
N TYR A 73 -2.61 1.00 8.48
CA TYR A 73 -2.82 1.78 7.26
C TYR A 73 -4.10 1.39 6.50
N TRP A 74 -4.63 0.20 6.74
CA TRP A 74 -5.90 -0.29 6.18
C TRP A 74 -7.14 0.08 7.01
N GLY A 75 -6.97 0.84 8.11
CA GLY A 75 -8.08 1.21 9.01
C GLY A 75 -9.22 1.96 8.32
N GLY A 76 -8.94 2.72 7.25
CA GLY A 76 -9.94 3.39 6.44
C GLY A 76 -10.73 2.46 5.52
N GLN A 77 -10.12 1.36 5.05
CA GLN A 77 -10.71 0.43 4.09
C GLN A 77 -11.48 -0.71 4.76
N VAL A 78 -10.96 -1.19 5.89
CA VAL A 78 -11.51 -2.36 6.62
C VAL A 78 -13.01 -2.23 6.92
N PRO A 79 -13.54 -1.10 7.42
CA PRO A 79 -14.97 -1.00 7.76
C PRO A 79 -15.91 -1.23 6.57
N ALA A 80 -15.55 -0.72 5.41
CA ALA A 80 -16.36 -0.89 4.19
C ALA A 80 -16.23 -2.31 3.61
N LEU A 81 -15.01 -2.83 3.54
CA LEU A 81 -14.76 -4.17 3.01
C LEU A 81 -15.37 -5.27 3.88
N ALA A 82 -15.32 -5.13 5.21
CA ALA A 82 -15.86 -6.10 6.16
C ALA A 82 -17.40 -6.26 6.11
N GLN A 83 -18.10 -5.38 5.39
CA GLN A 83 -19.54 -5.53 5.14
C GLN A 83 -19.88 -6.70 4.21
N LYS A 84 -18.94 -7.07 3.31
CA LYS A 84 -19.14 -8.09 2.27
C LYS A 84 -18.12 -9.22 2.31
N TYR A 85 -16.96 -8.99 2.90
CA TYR A 85 -15.80 -9.86 2.83
C TYR A 85 -15.30 -10.25 4.22
N GLN A 86 -14.70 -11.45 4.29
CA GLN A 86 -13.80 -11.76 5.39
C GLN A 86 -12.46 -11.05 5.11
N VAL A 87 -12.24 -9.92 5.76
CA VAL A 87 -10.99 -9.15 5.61
C VAL A 87 -9.95 -9.69 6.58
N ILE A 88 -8.76 -9.97 6.05
CA ILE A 88 -7.60 -10.42 6.80
C ILE A 88 -6.51 -9.40 6.59
N VAL A 89 -6.08 -8.71 7.64
CA VAL A 89 -4.90 -7.84 7.60
C VAL A 89 -3.72 -8.57 8.20
N ILE A 90 -2.53 -8.38 7.65
CA ILE A 90 -1.30 -9.04 8.09
C ILE A 90 -0.23 -7.98 8.30
N ASP A 91 0.44 -7.98 9.45
CA ASP A 91 1.72 -7.29 9.59
C ASP A 91 2.81 -8.19 9.01
N SER A 92 3.50 -7.75 7.96
CA SER A 92 4.58 -8.51 7.32
C SER A 92 5.71 -8.78 8.33
N ARG A 93 6.52 -9.82 8.09
CA ARG A 93 7.66 -10.12 8.97
C ARG A 93 8.49 -8.87 9.27
N GLY A 94 8.83 -8.68 10.53
CA GLY A 94 9.59 -7.54 11.02
C GLY A 94 8.84 -6.22 11.06
N HIS A 95 7.61 -6.15 10.56
CA HIS A 95 6.78 -4.95 10.58
C HIS A 95 5.72 -5.04 11.69
N GLY A 96 5.27 -3.89 12.16
CA GLY A 96 4.17 -3.80 13.11
C GLY A 96 4.34 -4.73 14.29
N ARG A 97 3.40 -5.68 14.46
CA ARG A 97 3.34 -6.63 15.60
C ARG A 97 4.04 -7.97 15.31
N SER A 98 4.56 -8.15 14.09
CA SER A 98 5.24 -9.37 13.67
C SER A 98 6.70 -9.39 14.08
N THR A 99 7.22 -10.59 14.39
CA THR A 99 8.64 -10.76 14.72
C THR A 99 9.50 -10.85 13.47
N ARG A 100 10.81 -10.70 13.66
CA ARG A 100 11.85 -11.01 12.66
C ARG A 100 12.36 -12.43 12.86
N SER A 101 13.03 -12.98 11.84
CA SER A 101 13.84 -14.19 11.95
C SER A 101 15.27 -13.89 11.50
N ALA A 102 16.16 -14.85 11.63
CA ALA A 102 17.54 -14.73 11.12
C ALA A 102 17.63 -14.86 9.58
N GLN A 103 16.54 -15.19 8.91
CA GLN A 103 16.52 -15.31 7.45
C GLN A 103 16.51 -13.90 6.82
N PRO A 104 17.33 -13.68 5.76
CA PRO A 104 17.28 -12.44 5.00
C PRO A 104 15.88 -12.18 4.43
N TYR A 105 15.48 -10.92 4.37
CA TYR A 105 14.22 -10.53 3.72
C TYR A 105 14.23 -10.89 2.24
N GLY A 106 13.05 -11.24 1.73
CA GLY A 106 12.80 -11.51 0.32
C GLY A 106 11.31 -11.64 0.06
N TYR A 107 10.84 -11.21 -1.12
CA TYR A 107 9.40 -11.23 -1.43
C TYR A 107 8.82 -12.64 -1.50
N GLU A 108 9.59 -13.66 -1.92
CA GLU A 108 9.14 -15.06 -1.86
C GLU A 108 8.96 -15.54 -0.43
N LEU A 109 9.90 -15.21 0.46
CA LEU A 109 9.79 -15.53 1.88
C LEU A 109 8.57 -14.85 2.50
N MET A 110 8.36 -13.55 2.22
CA MET A 110 7.19 -12.80 2.71
C MET A 110 5.88 -13.32 2.13
N ALA A 111 5.88 -13.76 0.86
CA ALA A 111 4.73 -14.43 0.24
C ALA A 111 4.41 -15.76 0.94
N SER A 112 5.43 -16.55 1.28
CA SER A 112 5.22 -17.80 2.02
C SER A 112 4.70 -17.58 3.45
N ASP A 113 5.01 -16.45 4.07
CA ASP A 113 4.42 -16.06 5.36
C ASP A 113 2.92 -15.80 5.24
N VAL A 114 2.51 -15.10 4.18
CA VAL A 114 1.08 -14.88 3.89
C VAL A 114 0.35 -16.21 3.72
N LEU A 115 0.95 -17.16 2.99
CA LEU A 115 0.39 -18.51 2.85
C LEU A 115 0.26 -19.22 4.20
N GLY A 116 1.27 -19.10 5.06
CA GLY A 116 1.23 -19.69 6.41
C GLY A 116 0.10 -19.09 7.28
N VAL A 117 -0.15 -17.78 7.17
CA VAL A 117 -1.32 -17.15 7.84
C VAL A 117 -2.63 -17.66 7.24
N MET A 118 -2.73 -17.76 5.91
CA MET A 118 -3.92 -18.31 5.24
C MET A 118 -4.17 -19.75 5.68
N ASP A 119 -3.14 -20.58 5.78
CA ASP A 119 -3.25 -21.97 6.23
C ASP A 119 -3.70 -22.06 7.69
N LYS A 120 -3.14 -21.22 8.57
CA LYS A 120 -3.57 -21.10 9.98
C LYS A 120 -5.04 -20.76 10.12
N LEU A 121 -5.58 -19.95 9.18
CA LEU A 121 -6.98 -19.53 9.13
C LEU A 121 -7.88 -20.47 8.34
N ASN A 122 -7.35 -21.56 7.78
CA ASN A 122 -8.06 -22.47 6.85
C ASN A 122 -8.60 -21.76 5.60
N VAL A 123 -7.91 -20.71 5.13
CA VAL A 123 -8.23 -19.96 3.92
C VAL A 123 -7.47 -20.56 2.74
N ARG A 124 -8.16 -21.37 1.93
CA ARG A 124 -7.53 -22.03 0.79
C ARG A 124 -7.17 -21.04 -0.33
N LYS A 125 -8.03 -20.07 -0.58
CA LYS A 125 -7.86 -19.09 -1.67
C LYS A 125 -8.45 -17.75 -1.26
N ALA A 126 -7.74 -16.64 -1.53
CA ALA A 126 -8.18 -15.29 -1.19
C ALA A 126 -7.95 -14.31 -2.34
N ALA A 127 -8.73 -13.24 -2.41
CA ALA A 127 -8.33 -12.04 -3.13
C ALA A 127 -7.21 -11.34 -2.35
N ILE A 128 -6.23 -10.78 -3.07
CA ILE A 128 -5.12 -10.03 -2.48
C ILE A 128 -5.26 -8.56 -2.88
N VAL A 129 -5.18 -7.69 -1.91
CA VAL A 129 -5.06 -6.23 -2.09
C VAL A 129 -3.76 -5.80 -1.43
N GLY A 130 -2.81 -5.37 -2.23
CA GLY A 130 -1.49 -5.00 -1.74
C GLY A 130 -1.14 -3.56 -2.08
N TRP A 131 -0.39 -2.93 -1.20
CA TRP A 131 0.22 -1.62 -1.39
C TRP A 131 1.73 -1.73 -1.32
N SER A 132 2.47 -1.20 -2.33
CA SER A 132 3.93 -1.14 -2.36
C SER A 132 4.54 -2.55 -2.14
N ASP A 133 5.36 -2.79 -1.13
CA ASP A 133 5.86 -4.12 -0.79
C ASP A 133 4.75 -5.17 -0.71
N GLY A 134 3.60 -4.81 -0.15
CA GLY A 134 2.43 -5.71 -0.10
C GLY A 134 1.88 -6.06 -1.48
N ALA A 135 1.95 -5.15 -2.44
CA ALA A 135 1.58 -5.41 -3.83
C ALA A 135 2.61 -6.32 -4.52
N ILE A 136 3.90 -6.12 -4.24
CA ILE A 136 4.99 -6.97 -4.73
C ILE A 136 4.87 -8.39 -4.16
N ILE A 137 4.56 -8.53 -2.87
CA ILE A 137 4.23 -9.84 -2.25
C ILE A 137 3.03 -10.48 -2.99
N GLY A 138 2.00 -9.69 -3.28
CA GLY A 138 0.83 -10.13 -4.05
C GLY A 138 1.19 -10.63 -5.46
N LEU A 139 2.08 -9.93 -6.17
CA LEU A 139 2.60 -10.35 -7.48
C LEU A 139 3.39 -11.67 -7.36
N SER A 140 4.25 -11.81 -6.34
CA SER A 140 4.97 -13.07 -6.07
C SER A 140 4.00 -14.23 -5.81
N LEU A 141 2.96 -14.01 -5.02
CA LEU A 141 1.89 -15.00 -4.78
C LEU A 141 1.17 -15.37 -6.08
N ALA A 142 0.81 -14.40 -6.91
CA ALA A 142 0.09 -14.63 -8.16
C ALA A 142 0.93 -15.39 -9.20
N MET A 143 2.25 -15.17 -9.23
CA MET A 143 3.18 -15.89 -10.11
C MET A 143 3.44 -17.33 -9.67
N ASN A 144 3.66 -17.53 -8.36
CA ASN A 144 4.20 -18.79 -7.85
C ASN A 144 3.12 -19.68 -7.20
N HIS A 145 1.98 -19.11 -6.79
CA HIS A 145 0.88 -19.78 -6.10
C HIS A 145 -0.50 -19.33 -6.65
N PRO A 146 -0.74 -19.41 -7.97
CA PRO A 146 -1.98 -18.90 -8.59
C PRO A 146 -3.24 -19.62 -8.10
N ASP A 147 -3.11 -20.85 -7.60
CA ASP A 147 -4.19 -21.63 -6.99
C ASP A 147 -4.64 -21.07 -5.64
N ARG A 148 -3.79 -20.26 -4.96
CA ARG A 148 -4.07 -19.61 -3.68
C ARG A 148 -4.60 -18.17 -3.83
N VAL A 149 -4.47 -17.56 -5.01
CA VAL A 149 -4.88 -16.19 -5.31
C VAL A 149 -6.12 -16.17 -6.19
N ALA A 150 -7.23 -15.66 -5.67
CA ALA A 150 -8.47 -15.51 -6.45
C ALA A 150 -8.35 -14.37 -7.47
N ARG A 151 -7.78 -13.26 -7.07
CA ARG A 151 -7.48 -12.06 -7.88
C ARG A 151 -6.52 -11.14 -7.13
N LEU A 152 -5.85 -10.24 -7.83
CA LEU A 152 -4.84 -9.33 -7.27
C LEU A 152 -5.11 -7.87 -7.64
N PHE A 153 -5.25 -7.02 -6.63
CA PHE A 153 -5.20 -5.55 -6.75
C PHE A 153 -3.82 -5.09 -6.25
N ALA A 154 -2.92 -4.77 -7.17
CA ALA A 154 -1.55 -4.37 -6.87
C ALA A 154 -1.40 -2.85 -7.01
N PHE A 155 -1.43 -2.13 -5.88
CA PHE A 155 -1.28 -0.69 -5.85
C PHE A 155 0.17 -0.29 -5.56
N ALA A 156 0.74 0.55 -6.42
CA ALA A 156 2.06 1.17 -6.28
C ALA A 156 3.20 0.15 -6.15
N ALA A 157 3.19 -0.92 -6.96
CA ALA A 157 4.25 -1.91 -7.04
C ALA A 157 5.34 -1.50 -8.04
N ASN A 158 6.49 -2.15 -7.93
CA ASN A 158 7.52 -2.17 -8.98
C ASN A 158 7.92 -3.61 -9.31
N SER A 159 8.43 -3.84 -10.52
CA SER A 159 8.91 -5.15 -10.99
C SER A 159 10.40 -5.37 -10.78
N ASP A 160 11.15 -4.29 -10.62
CA ASP A 160 12.60 -4.30 -10.43
C ASP A 160 13.06 -3.00 -9.73
N PRO A 161 14.31 -2.95 -9.18
CA PRO A 161 14.78 -1.77 -8.44
C PRO A 161 14.85 -0.49 -9.29
N SER A 162 15.01 -0.57 -10.61
CA SER A 162 15.03 0.62 -11.48
C SER A 162 13.63 1.26 -11.64
N GLY A 163 12.58 0.52 -11.30
CA GLY A 163 11.20 1.01 -11.27
C GLY A 163 10.92 1.98 -10.13
N VAL A 164 11.88 2.20 -9.22
CA VAL A 164 11.73 3.12 -8.07
C VAL A 164 12.38 4.47 -8.38
N LYS A 165 11.74 5.56 -7.95
CA LYS A 165 12.26 6.92 -8.00
C LYS A 165 13.19 7.19 -6.80
N ASP A 166 13.89 8.32 -6.86
CA ASP A 166 14.65 8.85 -5.72
C ASP A 166 13.69 9.45 -4.67
N ILE A 167 13.29 8.61 -3.71
CA ILE A 167 12.33 8.96 -2.65
C ILE A 167 12.90 9.97 -1.64
N ASP A 168 14.23 10.11 -1.53
CA ASP A 168 14.86 11.05 -0.61
C ASP A 168 14.51 12.51 -0.96
N LYS A 169 14.05 12.76 -2.19
CA LYS A 169 13.59 14.07 -2.64
C LYS A 169 12.14 14.37 -2.26
N SER A 170 11.39 13.40 -1.75
CA SER A 170 9.98 13.58 -1.38
C SER A 170 9.83 13.96 0.09
N PRO A 171 9.28 15.16 0.40
CA PRO A 171 8.95 15.52 1.78
C PRO A 171 7.93 14.56 2.42
N VAL A 172 7.02 14.02 1.61
CA VAL A 172 5.99 13.08 2.06
C VAL A 172 6.64 11.76 2.51
N PHE A 173 7.62 11.24 1.73
CA PHE A 173 8.36 10.05 2.14
C PHE A 173 9.26 10.29 3.35
N THR A 174 9.89 11.45 3.45
CA THR A 174 10.66 11.83 4.65
C THR A 174 9.77 11.79 5.90
N GLU A 175 8.57 12.36 5.82
CA GLU A 175 7.59 12.30 6.92
C GLU A 175 7.14 10.86 7.19
N PHE A 176 6.88 10.07 6.15
CA PHE A 176 6.47 8.67 6.27
C PHE A 176 7.53 7.82 6.99
N ILE A 177 8.81 7.94 6.63
CA ILE A 177 9.91 7.20 7.29
C ILE A 177 10.01 7.58 8.77
N ALA A 178 9.94 8.88 9.08
CA ALA A 178 9.98 9.35 10.47
C ALA A 178 8.75 8.91 11.29
N ARG A 179 7.58 8.78 10.66
CA ARG A 179 6.37 8.21 11.25
C ARG A 179 6.52 6.71 11.48
N GLY A 180 7.06 5.99 10.51
CA GLY A 180 7.31 4.56 10.56
C GLY A 180 8.18 4.15 11.76
N GLU A 181 9.19 4.95 12.10
CA GLU A 181 10.01 4.71 13.29
C GLU A 181 9.18 4.74 14.58
N LYS A 182 8.35 5.77 14.75
CA LYS A 182 7.48 5.91 15.94
C LYS A 182 6.43 4.80 16.03
N GLU A 183 5.86 4.42 14.90
CA GLU A 183 4.89 3.33 14.82
C GLU A 183 5.53 1.98 15.10
N TYR A 184 6.74 1.77 14.60
CA TYR A 184 7.53 0.56 14.90
C TYR A 184 7.84 0.49 16.40
N GLU A 185 8.31 1.56 17.02
CA GLU A 185 8.57 1.61 18.44
C GLU A 185 7.32 1.30 19.30
N ALA A 186 6.16 1.73 18.83
CA ALA A 186 4.89 1.53 19.53
C ALA A 186 4.32 0.11 19.39
N LEU A 187 4.55 -0.56 18.26
CA LEU A 187 3.88 -1.82 17.91
C LEU A 187 4.79 -3.04 17.98
N SER A 188 6.09 -2.87 17.69
CA SER A 188 7.00 -3.99 17.48
C SER A 188 7.33 -4.74 18.78
N PRO A 189 7.43 -6.07 18.73
CA PRO A 189 8.01 -6.88 19.82
C PRO A 189 9.47 -6.50 20.12
N THR A 190 10.16 -5.83 19.17
CA THR A 190 11.54 -5.36 19.30
C THR A 190 11.65 -3.86 19.07
N PRO A 191 11.06 -2.99 19.91
CA PRO A 191 10.89 -1.56 19.65
C PRO A 191 12.20 -0.80 19.36
N LYS A 192 13.32 -1.24 19.93
CA LYS A 192 14.66 -0.64 19.69
C LYS A 192 15.33 -1.15 18.41
N GLY A 193 14.66 -2.02 17.66
CA GLY A 193 15.24 -2.70 16.49
C GLY A 193 14.97 -2.01 15.15
N TYR A 194 14.44 -0.78 15.13
CA TYR A 194 14.04 -0.12 13.88
C TYR A 194 15.20 0.09 12.91
N LYS A 195 16.32 0.64 13.37
CA LYS A 195 17.47 0.89 12.50
C LYS A 195 18.03 -0.37 11.83
N PRO A 196 18.35 -1.46 12.56
CA PRO A 196 18.74 -2.72 11.93
C PRO A 196 17.68 -3.27 10.97
N PHE A 197 16.40 -3.13 11.30
CA PHE A 197 15.30 -3.53 10.43
C PHE A 197 15.32 -2.76 9.10
N VAL A 198 15.46 -1.43 9.13
CA VAL A 198 15.56 -0.60 7.92
C VAL A 198 16.77 -0.98 7.07
N GLU A 199 17.93 -1.25 7.69
CA GLU A 199 19.15 -1.69 6.99
C GLU A 199 18.93 -3.03 6.26
N GLU A 200 18.29 -4.00 6.93
CA GLU A 200 17.99 -5.31 6.36
C GLU A 200 16.99 -5.21 5.18
N ILE A 201 15.89 -4.46 5.35
CA ILE A 201 14.87 -4.34 4.31
C ILE A 201 15.39 -3.52 3.11
N SER A 202 16.20 -2.48 3.35
CA SER A 202 16.86 -1.71 2.29
C SER A 202 17.82 -2.57 1.46
N THR A 203 18.47 -3.56 2.10
CA THR A 203 19.30 -4.54 1.39
C THR A 203 18.45 -5.41 0.45
N MET A 204 17.22 -5.75 0.81
CA MET A 204 16.28 -6.43 -0.06
C MET A 204 15.86 -5.51 -1.21
N TRP A 205 15.42 -4.28 -0.94
CA TRP A 205 14.95 -3.33 -1.96
C TRP A 205 16.00 -3.00 -3.01
N ALA A 206 17.28 -2.97 -2.62
CA ALA A 206 18.38 -2.74 -3.57
C ALA A 206 18.55 -3.88 -4.62
N LYS A 207 17.91 -5.03 -4.42
CA LYS A 207 18.10 -6.24 -5.26
C LYS A 207 16.79 -6.87 -5.73
N GLN A 208 15.67 -6.55 -5.08
CA GLN A 208 14.39 -7.18 -5.31
C GLN A 208 13.25 -6.15 -5.36
N PRO A 209 12.15 -6.47 -6.07
CA PRO A 209 12.05 -7.60 -7.00
C PRO A 209 13.02 -7.43 -8.17
N ASN A 210 13.23 -8.48 -8.95
CA ASN A 210 14.01 -8.42 -10.17
C ASN A 210 13.37 -9.35 -11.21
N TRP A 211 12.16 -9.00 -11.63
CA TRP A 211 11.35 -9.80 -12.53
C TRP A 211 11.40 -9.28 -13.97
N THR A 212 11.52 -10.20 -14.88
CA THR A 212 11.42 -9.93 -16.32
C THR A 212 9.93 -9.88 -16.74
N GLN A 213 9.68 -9.38 -17.95
CA GLN A 213 8.34 -9.46 -18.56
C GLN A 213 7.86 -10.92 -18.70
N ALA A 214 8.77 -11.87 -18.94
CA ALA A 214 8.44 -13.29 -18.99
C ALA A 214 8.01 -13.84 -17.63
N ASP A 215 8.58 -13.35 -16.54
CA ASP A 215 8.13 -13.71 -15.18
C ASP A 215 6.73 -13.16 -14.92
N LEU A 216 6.49 -11.89 -15.23
CA LEU A 216 5.18 -11.24 -15.08
C LEU A 216 4.10 -11.91 -15.94
N ALA A 217 4.45 -12.38 -17.15
CA ALA A 217 3.54 -13.10 -18.04
C ALA A 217 3.05 -14.45 -17.47
N ARG A 218 3.66 -14.97 -16.40
CA ARG A 218 3.19 -16.16 -15.67
C ARG A 218 1.97 -15.89 -14.81
N ILE A 219 1.63 -14.64 -14.53
CA ILE A 219 0.45 -14.27 -13.75
C ILE A 219 -0.79 -14.50 -14.61
N THR A 220 -1.62 -15.46 -14.19
CA THR A 220 -2.86 -15.85 -14.90
C THR A 220 -4.13 -15.50 -14.15
N VAL A 221 -3.99 -15.03 -12.91
CA VAL A 221 -5.15 -14.61 -12.10
C VAL A 221 -5.60 -13.20 -12.50
N PRO A 222 -6.90 -12.88 -12.39
CA PRO A 222 -7.39 -11.53 -12.64
C PRO A 222 -6.59 -10.51 -11.82
N THR A 223 -5.95 -9.55 -12.51
CA THR A 223 -5.02 -8.59 -11.88
C THR A 223 -5.33 -7.17 -12.33
N TRP A 224 -5.35 -6.23 -11.40
CA TRP A 224 -5.22 -4.81 -11.69
C TRP A 224 -3.88 -4.30 -11.15
N ILE A 225 -3.15 -3.63 -12.03
CA ILE A 225 -1.99 -2.80 -11.68
C ILE A 225 -2.51 -1.38 -11.51
N VAL A 226 -2.30 -0.84 -10.32
CA VAL A 226 -2.90 0.43 -9.91
C VAL A 226 -1.83 1.35 -9.37
N ASP A 227 -1.94 2.65 -9.66
CA ASP A 227 -0.99 3.64 -9.16
C ASP A 227 -1.65 5.00 -8.97
N GLY A 228 -1.05 5.86 -8.15
CA GLY A 228 -1.38 7.29 -8.10
C GLY A 228 -0.78 8.03 -9.28
N ASP A 229 -1.50 9.00 -9.85
CA ASP A 229 -0.98 9.79 -10.97
C ASP A 229 0.20 10.70 -10.56
N HIS A 230 0.33 10.96 -9.27
CA HIS A 230 1.42 11.70 -8.64
C HIS A 230 2.30 10.82 -7.72
N ASP A 231 2.36 9.50 -7.97
CA ASP A 231 3.21 8.62 -7.16
C ASP A 231 4.67 9.10 -7.19
N GLU A 232 5.23 9.36 -6.02
CA GLU A 232 6.59 9.88 -5.83
C GLU A 232 7.65 8.78 -5.68
N ALA A 233 7.23 7.51 -5.54
CA ALA A 233 8.12 6.37 -5.37
C ALA A 233 8.25 5.51 -6.62
N ILE A 234 7.18 5.34 -7.39
CA ILE A 234 7.16 4.41 -8.52
C ILE A 234 7.27 5.16 -9.84
N GLN A 235 8.15 4.66 -10.72
CA GLN A 235 8.24 5.14 -12.09
C GLN A 235 6.99 4.75 -12.87
N ARG A 236 6.27 5.70 -13.44
CA ARG A 236 5.08 5.46 -14.27
C ARG A 236 5.33 4.41 -15.35
N ALA A 237 6.49 4.47 -16.01
CA ALA A 237 6.87 3.51 -17.03
C ALA A 237 6.95 2.07 -16.50
N ASN A 238 7.29 1.87 -15.20
CA ASN A 238 7.33 0.54 -14.60
C ASN A 238 5.92 0.02 -14.29
N THR A 239 5.01 0.89 -13.85
CA THR A 239 3.58 0.58 -13.66
C THR A 239 2.95 0.13 -15.00
N GLU A 240 3.18 0.88 -16.08
CA GLU A 240 2.70 0.57 -17.42
C GLU A 240 3.31 -0.74 -17.95
N LEU A 241 4.63 -0.93 -17.79
CA LEU A 241 5.32 -2.17 -18.14
C LEU A 241 4.70 -3.41 -17.49
N MET A 242 4.39 -3.33 -16.18
CA MET A 242 3.77 -4.45 -15.47
C MET A 242 2.37 -4.75 -16.02
N ALA A 243 1.56 -3.72 -16.25
CA ALA A 243 0.22 -3.89 -16.81
C ALA A 243 0.26 -4.51 -18.21
N ASP A 244 1.19 -4.09 -19.06
CA ASP A 244 1.36 -4.62 -20.42
C ASP A 244 1.92 -6.04 -20.44
N SER A 245 2.73 -6.41 -19.43
CA SER A 245 3.39 -7.72 -19.35
C SER A 245 2.50 -8.81 -18.78
N ILE A 246 1.50 -8.46 -17.96
CA ILE A 246 0.60 -9.43 -17.33
C ILE A 246 -0.61 -9.66 -18.23
N PRO A 247 -0.85 -10.90 -18.74
CA PRO A 247 -1.96 -11.18 -19.63
C PRO A 247 -3.32 -10.81 -19.04
N GLY A 248 -4.05 -9.91 -19.72
CA GLY A 248 -5.39 -9.49 -19.30
C GLY A 248 -5.42 -8.58 -18.07
N ALA A 249 -4.29 -8.05 -17.62
CA ALA A 249 -4.28 -7.07 -16.52
C ALA A 249 -5.02 -5.79 -16.89
N GLY A 250 -5.69 -5.19 -15.90
CA GLY A 250 -6.22 -3.83 -15.99
C GLY A 250 -5.19 -2.83 -15.47
N LEU A 251 -5.06 -1.67 -16.13
CA LEU A 251 -4.32 -0.53 -15.61
C LEU A 251 -5.30 0.50 -15.05
N LEU A 252 -5.07 0.96 -13.83
CA LEU A 252 -5.82 2.04 -13.20
C LEU A 252 -4.86 3.08 -12.62
N LEU A 253 -4.99 4.32 -13.09
CA LEU A 253 -4.31 5.47 -12.52
C LEU A 253 -5.32 6.29 -11.74
N GLN A 254 -5.10 6.40 -10.43
CA GLN A 254 -5.97 7.17 -9.54
C GLN A 254 -5.57 8.65 -9.59
N PRO A 255 -6.51 9.56 -9.91
CA PRO A 255 -6.18 10.97 -10.06
C PRO A 255 -5.98 11.68 -8.71
N GLU A 256 -5.09 12.68 -8.71
CA GLU A 256 -4.84 13.59 -7.59
C GLU A 256 -4.40 12.90 -6.30
N VAL A 257 -3.69 11.77 -6.41
CA VAL A 257 -3.12 11.03 -5.27
C VAL A 257 -1.70 10.56 -5.57
N SER A 258 -0.96 10.25 -4.52
CA SER A 258 0.40 9.74 -4.60
C SER A 258 0.50 8.28 -4.14
N HIS A 259 1.68 7.85 -3.72
CA HIS A 259 1.96 6.53 -3.15
C HIS A 259 1.07 6.16 -1.94
N PHE A 260 0.42 7.15 -1.33
CA PHE A 260 -0.40 7.03 -0.13
C PHE A 260 -1.90 7.22 -0.38
N SER A 261 -2.38 6.83 -1.57
CA SER A 261 -3.78 7.02 -2.00
C SER A 261 -4.80 6.53 -0.98
N MET A 262 -4.55 5.39 -0.30
CA MET A 262 -5.45 4.82 0.72
C MET A 262 -5.66 5.76 1.92
N LEU A 263 -4.72 6.68 2.18
CA LEU A 263 -4.82 7.73 3.20
C LEU A 263 -5.34 9.04 2.63
N GLN A 264 -4.89 9.42 1.43
CA GLN A 264 -5.19 10.71 0.80
C GLN A 264 -6.61 10.79 0.25
N ALA A 265 -7.13 9.67 -0.24
CA ALA A 265 -8.46 9.54 -0.83
C ALA A 265 -9.12 8.21 -0.43
N PRO A 266 -9.37 7.96 0.86
CA PRO A 266 -9.81 6.64 1.37
C PRO A 266 -11.10 6.14 0.70
N ASP A 267 -12.06 7.01 0.44
CA ASP A 267 -13.33 6.64 -0.18
C ASP A 267 -13.15 6.23 -1.65
N GLN A 268 -12.34 6.98 -2.40
CA GLN A 268 -12.01 6.67 -3.80
C GLN A 268 -11.24 5.35 -3.88
N PHE A 269 -10.20 5.20 -3.06
CA PHE A 269 -9.40 3.97 -3.02
C PHE A 269 -10.27 2.76 -2.69
N THR A 270 -11.12 2.88 -1.66
CA THR A 270 -12.05 1.81 -1.25
C THR A 270 -13.04 1.46 -2.35
N ALA A 271 -13.60 2.47 -3.04
CA ALA A 271 -14.53 2.25 -4.15
C ALA A 271 -13.86 1.49 -5.31
N ASP A 272 -12.61 1.81 -5.64
CA ASP A 272 -11.84 1.11 -6.67
C ASP A 272 -11.54 -0.33 -6.29
N VAL A 273 -11.16 -0.59 -5.02
CA VAL A 273 -10.97 -1.94 -4.49
C VAL A 273 -12.27 -2.74 -4.56
N VAL A 274 -13.39 -2.18 -4.10
CA VAL A 274 -14.71 -2.86 -4.15
C VAL A 274 -15.12 -3.15 -5.59
N ARG A 275 -14.95 -2.18 -6.50
CA ARG A 275 -15.24 -2.35 -7.94
C ARG A 275 -14.43 -3.51 -8.54
N PHE A 276 -13.15 -3.64 -8.15
CA PHE A 276 -12.30 -4.75 -8.57
C PHE A 276 -12.77 -6.08 -7.99
N LEU A 277 -13.07 -6.11 -6.68
CA LEU A 277 -13.48 -7.33 -5.98
C LEU A 277 -14.84 -7.84 -6.44
N ASP A 278 -15.78 -6.96 -6.73
CA ASP A 278 -17.15 -7.30 -7.16
C ASP A 278 -17.24 -7.67 -8.66
N ARG A 279 -16.18 -7.40 -9.46
CA ARG A 279 -16.20 -7.68 -10.90
C ARG A 279 -16.30 -9.19 -11.18
N GLN A 280 -17.19 -9.56 -12.09
CA GLN A 280 -17.23 -10.92 -12.67
C GLN A 280 -16.11 -11.05 -13.72
N TRP A 281 -15.34 -12.11 -13.60
CA TRP A 281 -14.18 -12.39 -14.47
C TRP A 281 -14.40 -13.65 -15.29
#